data_3f98399e18ea9545929f802aa001dddf
#
_entry.id   3f98399e18ea9545929f802aa001dddf
#
_cell.length_a   1.000
_cell.length_b   1.000
_cell.length_c   1.000
_cell.angle_alpha   90.00
_cell.angle_beta   90.00
_cell.angle_gamma   90.00
#
_symmetry.space_group_name_H-M   'P 1'
#
loop_
_entity.id
_entity.type
_entity.pdbx_description
1 polymer ?
#
loop_
_entity_poly.entity_id
_entity_poly.type
_entity_poly.pdbx_seq_one_letter_code
_entity_poly.pdbx_strand_id
1 'polypeptide(L)'
;PEHRFPEGLLQCWGVIRWAHSHAELLNIDPQRIAVSGDSAGGNLSMACCLLDNEGIIRAQLLLYPAIVLRPDINFGWTWDVYEMNEGKDTALLMVHDIKDTVGRIIWMYIRDITDTYSQLLSPWQAPAFAKFPPTFLAVGEYDYLRQEAELFCQRLVKTGIPVAFFRYQGMGHAFFEHTGEFPQAEDCTNEMADFLSSIWS
;
A
#
# COMPACT_ATOMS: atom_id res chain seq x y z
N PRO A 1 -19.23 3.11 4.77
CA PRO A 1 -20.08 1.99 5.27
C PRO A 1 -21.19 1.62 4.29
N GLU A 2 -21.58 2.56 3.41
CA GLU A 2 -22.66 2.37 2.43
C GLU A 2 -22.25 1.37 1.33
N HIS A 3 -20.99 1.38 0.95
CA HIS A 3 -20.39 0.53 -0.08
C HIS A 3 -19.31 -0.35 0.52
N ARG A 4 -19.68 -1.60 0.82
CA ARG A 4 -18.77 -2.56 1.43
C ARG A 4 -17.97 -3.33 0.38
N PHE A 5 -16.93 -4.02 0.83
CA PHE A 5 -16.15 -4.91 -0.02
C PHE A 5 -17.06 -5.87 -0.82
N PRO A 6 -16.81 -6.05 -2.12
CA PRO A 6 -15.72 -5.50 -2.93
C PRO A 6 -16.09 -4.25 -3.76
N GLU A 7 -17.20 -3.54 -3.46
CA GLU A 7 -17.75 -2.50 -4.35
C GLU A 7 -16.75 -1.39 -4.68
N GLY A 8 -16.09 -0.80 -3.66
CA GLY A 8 -15.09 0.24 -3.87
C GLY A 8 -13.91 -0.24 -4.71
N LEU A 9 -13.45 -1.46 -4.48
CA LEU A 9 -12.40 -2.07 -5.30
C LEU A 9 -12.82 -2.19 -6.77
N LEU A 10 -14.04 -2.69 -7.04
CA LEU A 10 -14.53 -2.84 -8.41
C LEU A 10 -14.69 -1.50 -9.12
N GLN A 11 -15.03 -0.43 -8.40
CA GLN A 11 -15.06 0.93 -8.94
C GLN A 11 -13.65 1.40 -9.31
N CYS A 12 -12.65 1.23 -8.44
CA CYS A 12 -11.26 1.56 -8.73
C CYS A 12 -10.76 0.80 -9.98
N TRP A 13 -11.01 -0.49 -10.04
CA TRP A 13 -10.64 -1.31 -11.20
C TRP A 13 -11.35 -0.85 -12.48
N GLY A 14 -12.63 -0.49 -12.38
CA GLY A 14 -13.42 0.07 -13.47
C GLY A 14 -12.80 1.35 -14.03
N VAL A 15 -12.33 2.25 -13.18
CA VAL A 15 -11.67 3.50 -13.58
C VAL A 15 -10.35 3.23 -14.28
N ILE A 16 -9.53 2.29 -13.78
CA ILE A 16 -8.26 1.92 -14.42
C ILE A 16 -8.49 1.37 -15.84
N ARG A 17 -9.43 0.46 -16.00
CA ARG A 17 -9.78 -0.09 -17.31
C ARG A 17 -10.34 0.96 -18.25
N TRP A 18 -11.17 1.86 -17.73
CA TRP A 18 -11.72 2.96 -18.50
C TRP A 18 -10.62 3.89 -18.99
N ALA A 19 -9.69 4.29 -18.11
CA ALA A 19 -8.56 5.13 -18.49
C ALA A 19 -7.68 4.47 -19.57
N HIS A 20 -7.39 3.19 -19.44
CA HIS A 20 -6.64 2.44 -20.45
C HIS A 20 -7.36 2.40 -21.79
N SER A 21 -8.66 2.10 -21.80
CA SER A 21 -9.44 2.01 -23.06
C SER A 21 -9.74 3.37 -23.71
N HIS A 22 -9.60 4.47 -22.97
CA HIS A 22 -9.80 5.84 -23.45
C HIS A 22 -8.50 6.66 -23.44
N ALA A 23 -7.36 6.00 -23.58
CA ALA A 23 -6.03 6.61 -23.49
C ALA A 23 -5.85 7.76 -24.51
N GLU A 24 -6.37 7.61 -25.73
CA GLU A 24 -6.35 8.65 -26.75
C GLU A 24 -7.15 9.89 -26.30
N LEU A 25 -8.36 9.71 -25.75
CA LEU A 25 -9.19 10.79 -25.24
C LEU A 25 -8.51 11.54 -24.11
N LEU A 26 -7.79 10.82 -23.23
CA LEU A 26 -7.08 11.37 -22.08
C LEU A 26 -5.69 11.92 -22.43
N ASN A 27 -5.23 11.71 -23.67
CA ASN A 27 -3.88 12.05 -24.11
C ASN A 27 -2.79 11.45 -23.19
N ILE A 28 -2.95 10.16 -22.85
CA ILE A 28 -2.01 9.38 -22.04
C ILE A 28 -1.47 8.20 -22.82
N ASP A 29 -0.33 7.68 -22.38
CA ASP A 29 0.24 6.44 -22.92
C ASP A 29 -0.38 5.24 -22.19
N PRO A 30 -1.17 4.37 -22.85
CA PRO A 30 -1.77 3.19 -22.23
C PRO A 30 -0.75 2.15 -21.74
N GLN A 31 0.51 2.24 -22.19
CA GLN A 31 1.60 1.38 -21.73
C GLN A 31 2.31 1.93 -20.48
N ARG A 32 1.92 3.10 -19.99
CA ARG A 32 2.53 3.79 -18.84
C ARG A 32 1.49 4.11 -17.77
N ILE A 33 0.69 3.13 -17.38
CA ILE A 33 -0.28 3.27 -16.29
C ILE A 33 0.30 2.69 -15.02
N ALA A 34 0.40 3.52 -14.00
CA ALA A 34 0.71 3.10 -12.64
C ALA A 34 -0.49 3.34 -11.71
N VAL A 35 -0.55 2.57 -10.63
CA VAL A 35 -1.47 2.82 -9.52
C VAL A 35 -0.70 3.30 -8.30
N SER A 36 -1.29 4.22 -7.57
CA SER A 36 -0.74 4.70 -6.31
C SER A 36 -1.82 4.77 -5.25
N GLY A 37 -1.42 4.61 -4.01
CA GLY A 37 -2.32 4.78 -2.88
C GLY A 37 -1.60 4.69 -1.55
N ASP A 38 -2.14 5.41 -0.60
CA ASP A 38 -1.73 5.43 0.78
C ASP A 38 -2.65 4.57 1.65
N SER A 39 -2.12 3.92 2.66
CA SER A 39 -2.90 3.18 3.67
C SER A 39 -3.91 2.21 3.04
N ALA A 40 -5.20 2.48 3.18
CA ALA A 40 -6.30 1.74 2.54
C ALA A 40 -6.25 1.87 1.00
N GLY A 41 -5.82 3.00 0.46
CA GLY A 41 -5.59 3.19 -0.98
C GLY A 41 -4.48 2.30 -1.52
N GLY A 42 -3.43 2.07 -0.72
CA GLY A 42 -2.39 1.08 -1.02
C GLY A 42 -2.95 -0.35 -1.10
N ASN A 43 -3.86 -0.71 -0.20
CA ASN A 43 -4.59 -1.99 -0.26
C ASN A 43 -5.38 -2.12 -1.55
N LEU A 44 -6.16 -1.10 -1.92
CA LEU A 44 -6.94 -1.09 -3.17
C LEU A 44 -6.04 -1.17 -4.40
N SER A 45 -4.89 -0.48 -4.40
CA SER A 45 -3.90 -0.54 -5.49
C SER A 45 -3.37 -1.95 -5.70
N MET A 46 -2.96 -2.63 -4.63
CA MET A 46 -2.53 -4.04 -4.69
C MET A 46 -3.64 -4.96 -5.18
N ALA A 47 -4.87 -4.76 -4.69
CA ALA A 47 -6.01 -5.56 -5.12
C ALA A 47 -6.34 -5.36 -6.61
N CYS A 48 -6.21 -4.14 -7.14
CA CYS A 48 -6.32 -3.87 -8.57
C CYS A 48 -5.25 -4.60 -9.38
N CYS A 49 -3.99 -4.63 -8.89
CA CYS A 49 -2.94 -5.42 -9.54
C CYS A 49 -3.27 -6.92 -9.57
N LEU A 50 -3.91 -7.46 -8.53
CA LEU A 50 -4.34 -8.86 -8.51
C LEU A 50 -5.53 -9.15 -9.46
N LEU A 51 -6.37 -8.16 -9.74
CA LEU A 51 -7.45 -8.25 -10.71
C LEU A 51 -6.95 -8.12 -12.16
N ASP A 52 -5.81 -7.47 -12.33
CA ASP A 52 -5.23 -7.23 -13.65
C ASP A 52 -4.67 -8.52 -14.27
N ASN A 53 -5.43 -9.09 -15.22
CA ASN A 53 -4.99 -10.23 -16.01
C ASN A 53 -4.52 -9.80 -17.42
N GLU A 54 -4.63 -8.51 -17.74
CA GLU A 54 -4.32 -7.95 -19.04
C GLU A 54 -2.96 -7.23 -19.07
N GLY A 55 -2.37 -6.99 -17.87
CA GLY A 55 -1.09 -6.27 -17.71
C GLY A 55 -1.22 -4.77 -17.98
N ILE A 56 -2.36 -4.19 -17.64
CA ILE A 56 -2.63 -2.74 -17.78
C ILE A 56 -1.76 -1.95 -16.80
N ILE A 57 -1.64 -2.44 -15.55
CA ILE A 57 -0.89 -1.78 -14.49
C ILE A 57 0.59 -2.15 -14.61
N ARG A 58 1.42 -1.16 -14.91
CA ARG A 58 2.86 -1.35 -15.17
C ARG A 58 3.76 -1.07 -13.98
N ALA A 59 3.24 -0.37 -12.97
CA ALA A 59 3.91 -0.11 -11.69
C ALA A 59 2.89 0.15 -10.59
N GLN A 60 3.27 -0.07 -9.32
CA GLN A 60 2.50 0.36 -8.17
C GLN A 60 3.37 1.14 -7.19
N LEU A 61 2.81 2.21 -6.61
CA LEU A 61 3.46 3.05 -5.62
C LEU A 61 2.62 3.01 -4.33
N LEU A 62 3.16 2.36 -3.33
CA LEU A 62 2.46 2.02 -2.10
C LEU A 62 3.02 2.85 -0.93
N LEU A 63 2.18 3.66 -0.33
CA LEU A 63 2.53 4.48 0.82
C LEU A 63 1.90 3.86 2.07
N TYR A 64 2.73 3.38 2.99
CA TYR A 64 2.31 2.73 4.23
C TYR A 64 1.05 1.85 4.08
N PRO A 65 1.05 0.92 3.10
CA PRO A 65 -0.15 0.19 2.70
C PRO A 65 -0.66 -0.77 3.77
N ALA A 66 -1.98 -0.91 3.89
CA ALA A 66 -2.59 -1.98 4.66
C ALA A 66 -2.59 -3.28 3.83
N ILE A 67 -1.75 -4.23 4.19
CA ILE A 67 -1.48 -5.44 3.40
C ILE A 67 -2.22 -6.66 3.95
N VAL A 68 -2.42 -6.69 5.27
CA VAL A 68 -3.06 -7.78 5.96
C VAL A 68 -4.25 -7.28 6.75
N LEU A 69 -5.45 -7.61 6.30
CA LEU A 69 -6.69 -7.28 7.02
C LEU A 69 -7.28 -8.52 7.74
N ARG A 70 -6.47 -9.55 7.90
CA ARG A 70 -6.82 -10.75 8.69
C ARG A 70 -6.44 -10.55 10.15
N PRO A 71 -7.39 -10.60 11.08
CA PRO A 71 -7.12 -10.34 12.50
C PRO A 71 -6.28 -11.43 13.19
N ASP A 72 -6.19 -12.63 12.58
CA ASP A 72 -5.39 -13.75 13.08
C ASP A 72 -3.94 -13.74 12.58
N ILE A 73 -3.55 -12.80 11.72
CA ILE A 73 -2.18 -12.62 11.23
C ILE A 73 -1.61 -11.34 11.81
N ASN A 74 -0.56 -11.44 12.63
CA ASN A 74 0.16 -10.30 13.19
C ASN A 74 1.68 -10.39 13.03
N PHE A 75 2.20 -11.40 12.33
CA PHE A 75 3.63 -11.63 12.11
C PHE A 75 4.52 -11.65 13.37
N GLY A 76 3.93 -11.92 14.53
CA GLY A 76 4.64 -11.80 15.81
C GLY A 76 4.92 -10.35 16.21
N TRP A 77 4.10 -9.43 15.76
CA TRP A 77 4.25 -8.01 16.08
C TRP A 77 4.27 -7.79 17.59
N THR A 78 5.26 -7.04 18.05
CA THR A 78 5.42 -6.58 19.43
C THR A 78 5.94 -5.14 19.44
N TRP A 79 5.90 -4.50 20.59
CA TRP A 79 6.44 -3.15 20.75
C TRP A 79 7.95 -3.06 20.54
N ASP A 80 8.67 -4.18 20.65
CA ASP A 80 10.12 -4.25 20.51
C ASP A 80 10.61 -4.06 19.07
N VAL A 81 9.68 -4.03 18.09
CA VAL A 81 10.03 -3.73 16.69
C VAL A 81 10.41 -2.25 16.50
N TYR A 82 10.09 -1.38 17.47
CA TYR A 82 10.38 0.04 17.43
C TYR A 82 11.55 0.40 18.34
N GLU A 83 12.60 0.96 17.77
CA GLU A 83 13.70 1.56 18.53
C GLU A 83 13.28 2.95 19.01
N MET A 84 12.95 3.08 20.29
CA MET A 84 12.42 4.32 20.89
C MET A 84 13.39 4.85 21.94
N ASN A 85 14.35 5.65 21.53
CA ASN A 85 15.31 6.28 22.43
C ASN A 85 14.79 7.59 23.02
N GLU A 86 14.13 8.41 22.21
CA GLU A 86 13.53 9.69 22.59
C GLU A 86 12.10 9.78 22.04
N GLY A 87 11.24 10.57 22.69
CA GLY A 87 9.85 10.75 22.26
C GLY A 87 8.98 9.49 22.32
N LYS A 88 9.36 8.51 23.13
CA LYS A 88 8.71 7.20 23.24
C LYS A 88 7.19 7.29 23.41
N ASP A 89 6.71 8.16 24.28
CA ASP A 89 5.28 8.27 24.56
C ASP A 89 4.49 8.74 23.33
N THR A 90 5.04 9.70 22.58
CA THR A 90 4.42 10.20 21.35
C THR A 90 4.42 9.12 20.26
N ALA A 91 5.53 8.42 20.06
CA ALA A 91 5.63 7.33 19.10
C ALA A 91 4.67 6.19 19.42
N LEU A 92 4.55 5.80 20.70
CA LEU A 92 3.60 4.80 21.16
C LEU A 92 2.15 5.20 20.88
N LEU A 93 1.78 6.47 21.12
CA LEU A 93 0.44 6.96 20.80
C LEU A 93 0.14 6.85 19.31
N MET A 94 1.05 7.29 18.44
CA MET A 94 0.88 7.21 16.98
C MET A 94 0.63 5.76 16.52
N VAL A 95 1.45 4.82 16.99
CA VAL A 95 1.31 3.40 16.63
C VAL A 95 -0.01 2.81 17.16
N HIS A 96 -0.41 3.18 18.38
CA HIS A 96 -1.66 2.72 19.00
C HIS A 96 -2.88 3.19 18.22
N ASP A 97 -2.92 4.47 17.88
CA ASP A 97 -4.05 5.07 17.15
C ASP A 97 -4.28 4.38 15.81
N ILE A 98 -3.21 4.06 15.08
CA ILE A 98 -3.32 3.36 13.80
C ILE A 98 -3.76 1.92 13.98
N LYS A 99 -3.20 1.19 14.95
CA LYS A 99 -3.61 -0.17 15.26
C LYS A 99 -5.12 -0.27 15.57
N ASP A 100 -5.62 0.61 16.41
CA ASP A 100 -7.02 0.64 16.79
C ASP A 100 -7.93 1.09 15.62
N THR A 101 -7.44 2.04 14.83
CA THR A 101 -8.16 2.57 13.66
C THR A 101 -8.30 1.50 12.58
N VAL A 102 -7.24 0.78 12.24
CA VAL A 102 -7.28 -0.32 11.26
C VAL A 102 -8.30 -1.37 11.70
N GLY A 103 -8.27 -1.77 12.99
CA GLY A 103 -9.23 -2.72 13.54
C GLY A 103 -10.70 -2.28 13.39
N ARG A 104 -10.98 -0.98 13.58
CA ARG A 104 -12.36 -0.42 13.43
C ARG A 104 -12.79 -0.29 11.98
N ILE A 105 -11.89 0.18 11.11
CA ILE A 105 -12.20 0.41 9.68
C ILE A 105 -12.52 -0.90 8.98
N ILE A 106 -11.83 -1.98 9.29
CA ILE A 106 -12.10 -3.31 8.72
C ILE A 106 -13.59 -3.65 8.85
N TRP A 107 -14.16 -3.53 10.05
CA TRP A 107 -15.57 -3.87 10.31
C TRP A 107 -16.57 -2.97 9.57
N MET A 108 -16.18 -1.75 9.22
CA MET A 108 -17.02 -0.89 8.39
C MET A 108 -16.96 -1.25 6.90
N TYR A 109 -15.88 -1.89 6.47
CA TYR A 109 -15.64 -2.21 5.07
C TYR A 109 -16.10 -3.63 4.68
N ILE A 110 -15.91 -4.62 5.54
CA ILE A 110 -16.30 -6.02 5.26
C ILE A 110 -17.79 -6.26 5.49
N ARG A 111 -18.33 -7.27 4.83
CA ARG A 111 -19.68 -7.79 5.06
C ARG A 111 -19.69 -8.84 6.15
N ASP A 112 -18.69 -9.71 6.10
CA ASP A 112 -18.48 -10.80 7.03
C ASP A 112 -16.97 -11.01 7.23
N ILE A 113 -16.59 -11.61 8.36
CA ILE A 113 -15.18 -11.89 8.69
C ILE A 113 -14.50 -12.77 7.62
N THR A 114 -15.24 -13.60 6.92
CA THR A 114 -14.73 -14.46 5.84
C THR A 114 -14.21 -13.67 4.65
N ASP A 115 -14.65 -12.43 4.44
CA ASP A 115 -14.10 -11.55 3.42
C ASP A 115 -12.59 -11.32 3.61
N THR A 116 -12.12 -11.34 4.87
CA THR A 116 -10.70 -11.13 5.21
C THR A 116 -9.79 -12.24 4.69
N TYR A 117 -10.32 -13.39 4.32
CA TYR A 117 -9.60 -14.50 3.68
C TYR A 117 -9.41 -14.30 2.17
N SER A 118 -10.04 -13.28 1.58
CA SER A 118 -9.82 -12.93 0.19
C SER A 118 -8.46 -12.27 -0.02
N GLN A 119 -7.72 -12.71 -1.03
CA GLN A 119 -6.49 -12.04 -1.46
C GLN A 119 -6.74 -10.59 -1.94
N LEU A 120 -7.96 -10.28 -2.34
CA LEU A 120 -8.35 -8.93 -2.77
C LEU A 120 -8.60 -7.98 -1.59
N LEU A 121 -8.73 -8.50 -0.38
CA LEU A 121 -8.81 -7.73 0.85
C LEU A 121 -7.53 -7.82 1.67
N SER A 122 -6.88 -8.97 1.67
CA SER A 122 -5.59 -9.21 2.31
C SER A 122 -4.57 -9.67 1.27
N PRO A 123 -3.95 -8.75 0.52
CA PRO A 123 -3.01 -9.06 -0.58
C PRO A 123 -1.84 -9.94 -0.18
N TRP A 124 -1.49 -9.98 1.10
CA TRP A 124 -0.52 -10.93 1.66
C TRP A 124 -0.82 -12.39 1.31
N GLN A 125 -2.10 -12.72 1.14
CA GLN A 125 -2.56 -14.09 0.87
C GLN A 125 -2.47 -14.49 -0.61
N ALA A 126 -2.06 -13.57 -1.48
CA ALA A 126 -1.97 -13.87 -2.91
C ALA A 126 -1.04 -15.06 -3.17
N PRO A 127 -1.50 -16.11 -3.86
CA PRO A 127 -0.69 -17.29 -4.13
C PRO A 127 0.40 -17.00 -5.17
N ALA A 128 0.17 -16.02 -6.04
CA ALA A 128 1.04 -15.67 -7.14
C ALA A 128 1.59 -14.24 -6.96
N PHE A 129 2.58 -14.07 -6.11
CA PHE A 129 3.26 -12.78 -5.93
C PHE A 129 3.92 -12.26 -7.21
N ALA A 130 4.29 -13.14 -8.13
CA ALA A 130 4.82 -12.76 -9.44
C ALA A 130 3.84 -11.95 -10.32
N LYS A 131 2.58 -11.80 -9.93
CA LYS A 131 1.61 -10.93 -10.60
C LYS A 131 1.76 -9.45 -10.27
N PHE A 132 2.42 -9.13 -9.16
CA PHE A 132 2.62 -7.73 -8.83
C PHE A 132 3.61 -7.08 -9.80
N PRO A 133 3.34 -5.85 -10.26
CA PRO A 133 4.26 -5.10 -11.10
C PRO A 133 5.45 -4.57 -10.27
N PRO A 134 6.47 -3.96 -10.90
CA PRO A 134 7.48 -3.18 -10.21
C PRO A 134 6.86 -2.28 -9.15
N THR A 135 7.42 -2.30 -7.93
CA THR A 135 6.79 -1.74 -6.74
C THR A 135 7.69 -0.72 -6.06
N PHE A 136 7.18 0.49 -5.90
CA PHE A 136 7.68 1.44 -4.91
C PHE A 136 6.90 1.24 -3.61
N LEU A 137 7.60 1.22 -2.46
CA LEU A 137 6.97 1.08 -1.16
C LEU A 137 7.67 1.97 -0.13
N ALA A 138 6.92 2.88 0.49
CA ALA A 138 7.40 3.74 1.55
C ALA A 138 6.59 3.54 2.84
N VAL A 139 7.27 3.60 3.99
CA VAL A 139 6.65 3.42 5.31
C VAL A 139 7.36 4.28 6.36
N GLY A 140 6.62 4.73 7.36
CA GLY A 140 7.19 5.42 8.52
C GLY A 140 7.84 4.46 9.52
N GLU A 141 8.87 4.93 10.22
CA GLU A 141 9.54 4.15 11.27
C GLU A 141 8.58 3.77 12.40
N TYR A 142 7.72 4.70 12.81
CA TYR A 142 6.73 4.54 13.88
C TYR A 142 5.33 4.29 13.33
N ASP A 143 5.23 3.40 12.34
CA ASP A 143 3.96 2.98 11.76
C ASP A 143 3.61 1.57 12.19
N TYR A 144 2.36 1.34 12.63
CA TYR A 144 1.86 0.01 12.95
C TYR A 144 1.96 -0.95 11.75
N LEU A 145 1.75 -0.45 10.53
CA LEU A 145 1.80 -1.24 9.30
C LEU A 145 3.23 -1.50 8.78
N ARG A 146 4.27 -0.95 9.45
CA ARG A 146 5.66 -1.08 9.00
C ARG A 146 6.10 -2.52 8.83
N GLN A 147 5.85 -3.37 9.81
CA GLN A 147 6.33 -4.75 9.80
C GLN A 147 5.76 -5.55 8.64
N GLU A 148 4.47 -5.43 8.38
CA GLU A 148 3.85 -6.12 7.24
C GLU A 148 4.36 -5.59 5.89
N ALA A 149 4.66 -4.30 5.79
CA ALA A 149 5.24 -3.67 4.62
C ALA A 149 6.67 -4.19 4.34
N GLU A 150 7.51 -4.26 5.37
CA GLU A 150 8.87 -4.81 5.28
C GLU A 150 8.86 -6.28 4.84
N LEU A 151 7.97 -7.09 5.41
CA LEU A 151 7.84 -8.50 5.06
C LEU A 151 7.27 -8.69 3.64
N PHE A 152 6.33 -7.86 3.24
CA PHE A 152 5.79 -7.86 1.89
C PHE A 152 6.86 -7.52 0.85
N CYS A 153 7.66 -6.48 1.11
CA CYS A 153 8.81 -6.12 0.29
C CYS A 153 9.77 -7.31 0.12
N GLN A 154 10.17 -7.96 1.21
CA GLN A 154 11.04 -9.13 1.16
C GLN A 154 10.45 -10.26 0.30
N ARG A 155 9.15 -10.45 0.36
CA ARG A 155 8.46 -11.47 -0.43
C ARG A 155 8.43 -11.13 -1.92
N LEU A 156 8.20 -9.86 -2.28
CA LEU A 156 8.29 -9.38 -3.66
C LEU A 156 9.68 -9.61 -4.24
N VAL A 157 10.72 -9.19 -3.51
CA VAL A 157 12.12 -9.38 -3.93
C VAL A 157 12.45 -10.87 -4.14
N LYS A 158 11.99 -11.75 -3.25
CA LYS A 158 12.19 -13.22 -3.39
C LYS A 158 11.51 -13.81 -4.62
N THR A 159 10.48 -13.15 -5.14
CA THR A 159 9.80 -13.56 -6.38
C THR A 159 10.34 -12.87 -7.62
N GLY A 160 11.40 -12.07 -7.49
CA GLY A 160 12.08 -11.40 -8.59
C GLY A 160 11.40 -10.09 -9.06
N ILE A 161 10.45 -9.57 -8.28
CA ILE A 161 9.84 -8.28 -8.59
C ILE A 161 10.81 -7.15 -8.25
N PRO A 162 11.05 -6.17 -9.14
CA PRO A 162 11.81 -4.97 -8.82
C PRO A 162 11.11 -4.17 -7.72
N VAL A 163 11.82 -3.84 -6.64
CA VAL A 163 11.28 -3.08 -5.51
C VAL A 163 12.23 -1.97 -5.12
N ALA A 164 11.69 -0.74 -5.00
CA ALA A 164 12.30 0.37 -4.28
C ALA A 164 11.58 0.50 -2.92
N PHE A 165 12.31 0.30 -1.83
CA PHE A 165 11.75 0.33 -0.47
C PHE A 165 12.39 1.42 0.36
N PHE A 166 11.58 2.26 1.00
CA PHE A 166 12.00 3.36 1.86
C PHE A 166 11.34 3.29 3.23
N ARG A 167 12.17 3.38 4.28
CA ARG A 167 11.69 3.57 5.64
C ARG A 167 12.13 4.95 6.12
N TYR A 168 11.16 5.82 6.37
CA TYR A 168 11.39 7.19 6.79
C TYR A 168 11.53 7.28 8.31
N GLN A 169 12.74 7.64 8.76
CA GLN A 169 13.06 7.76 10.17
C GLN A 169 12.28 8.91 10.81
N GLY A 170 11.81 8.69 12.04
CA GLY A 170 11.04 9.65 12.81
C GLY A 170 9.59 9.83 12.35
N MET A 171 9.20 9.21 11.23
CA MET A 171 7.86 9.36 10.67
C MET A 171 6.89 8.29 11.19
N GLY A 172 5.63 8.70 11.39
CA GLY A 172 4.52 7.81 11.68
C GLY A 172 3.71 7.49 10.43
N HIS A 173 2.52 6.91 10.65
CA HIS A 173 1.54 6.72 9.59
C HIS A 173 1.09 8.05 8.99
N ALA A 174 0.72 8.05 7.71
CA ALA A 174 0.23 9.22 6.99
C ALA A 174 1.24 10.38 6.84
N PHE A 175 2.56 10.15 7.05
CA PHE A 175 3.57 11.20 6.96
C PHE A 175 3.58 11.91 5.59
N PHE A 176 3.21 11.23 4.54
CA PHE A 176 3.19 11.76 3.18
C PHE A 176 2.14 12.87 2.98
N GLU A 177 1.08 12.90 3.78
CA GLU A 177 0.05 13.96 3.74
C GLU A 177 0.61 15.34 4.14
N HIS A 178 1.80 15.36 4.75
CA HIS A 178 2.52 16.56 5.17
C HIS A 178 3.54 17.07 4.14
N THR A 179 3.27 16.85 2.85
CA THR A 179 4.07 17.41 1.75
C THR A 179 4.06 18.95 1.85
N GLY A 180 5.25 19.56 1.81
CA GLY A 180 5.44 20.99 2.06
C GLY A 180 5.72 21.34 3.53
N GLU A 181 5.53 20.40 4.46
CA GLU A 181 5.83 20.58 5.90
C GLU A 181 7.00 19.69 6.33
N PHE A 182 7.02 18.43 5.91
CA PHE A 182 8.05 17.46 6.26
C PHE A 182 8.99 17.20 5.08
N PRO A 183 10.31 17.43 5.25
CA PRO A 183 11.27 17.11 4.21
C PRO A 183 11.21 15.65 3.73
N GLN A 184 10.83 14.72 4.62
CA GLN A 184 10.66 13.31 4.30
C GLN A 184 9.51 13.05 3.33
N ALA A 185 8.43 13.84 3.39
CA ALA A 185 7.31 13.71 2.46
C ALA A 185 7.68 14.21 1.06
N GLU A 186 8.48 15.31 0.99
CA GLU A 186 9.02 15.81 -0.29
C GLU A 186 10.03 14.84 -0.89
N ASP A 187 10.95 14.32 -0.08
CA ASP A 187 11.91 13.29 -0.50
C ASP A 187 11.18 12.06 -1.07
N CYS A 188 10.14 11.57 -0.37
CA CYS A 188 9.32 10.46 -0.84
C CYS A 188 8.69 10.75 -2.21
N THR A 189 8.22 11.98 -2.43
CA THR A 189 7.66 12.39 -3.73
C THR A 189 8.70 12.32 -4.85
N ASN A 190 9.93 12.79 -4.57
CA ASN A 190 11.02 12.74 -5.54
C ASN A 190 11.44 11.29 -5.85
N GLU A 191 11.57 10.46 -4.83
CA GLU A 191 11.89 9.03 -4.99
C GLU A 191 10.81 8.27 -5.79
N MET A 192 9.53 8.61 -5.60
CA MET A 192 8.44 8.08 -6.43
C MET A 192 8.59 8.47 -7.90
N ALA A 193 8.94 9.73 -8.17
CA ALA A 193 9.15 10.22 -9.55
C ALA A 193 10.38 9.56 -10.19
N ASP A 194 11.48 9.41 -9.48
CA ASP A 194 12.69 8.74 -9.94
C ASP A 194 12.44 7.25 -10.20
N PHE A 195 11.69 6.58 -9.34
CA PHE A 195 11.28 5.20 -9.55
C PHE A 195 10.48 5.04 -10.84
N LEU A 196 9.45 5.86 -11.07
CA LEU A 196 8.68 5.81 -12.31
C LEU A 196 9.53 6.11 -13.53
N SER A 197 10.42 7.08 -13.44
CA SER A 197 11.37 7.41 -14.53
C SER A 197 12.26 6.22 -14.87
N SER A 198 12.72 5.47 -13.88
CA SER A 198 13.55 4.28 -14.07
C SER A 198 12.81 3.11 -14.71
N ILE A 199 11.50 3.01 -14.49
CA ILE A 199 10.66 1.94 -15.07
C ILE A 199 10.33 2.24 -16.54
N TRP A 200 10.25 3.53 -16.92
CA TRP A 200 9.78 3.96 -18.24
C TRP A 200 10.86 4.59 -19.14
N SER A 201 12.14 4.49 -18.68
CA SER A 201 13.31 4.93 -19.46
C SER A 201 13.63 4.02 -20.64
#